data_06f9532075fca90d731ce06d21f96821
#
_entry.id   06f9532075fca90d731ce06d21f96821
#
_cell.length_a   1.000
_cell.length_b   1.000
_cell.length_c   1.000
_cell.angle_alpha   90.00
_cell.angle_beta   90.00
_cell.angle_gamma   90.00
#
_symmetry.space_group_name_H-M   'P 1'
#
loop_
_entity.id
_entity.type
_entity.pdbx_description
1 polymer ?
#
loop_
_entity_poly.entity_id
_entity_poly.type
_entity_poly.pdbx_seq_one_letter_code
_entity_poly.pdbx_strand_id
1 'polypeptide(L)'
;MHDKETVEKILFIKIIKMKIFNEIKRLSILFIICLSTCLLTAQSNSNDANQKENIQAKKVAFFTSKMNLTAEESIVFWPLVNEMDSELKDLRNKDAHGRMILKDDKVEDLSDRELEEVLDARMLMGKKQIDIKIKYHEKFKEVIPIQKVAKFYRAKREFKKIHSERKKQHNNPGQRPGNRK
;
A
#
# COMPACT_ATOMS: atom_id res chain seq x y z
N MET A 1 -67.03 39.85 1.48
CA MET A 1 -66.36 39.25 0.28
C MET A 1 -64.85 39.07 0.49
N HIS A 2 -64.26 39.57 1.56
CA HIS A 2 -62.80 39.59 1.88
C HIS A 2 -62.31 38.30 2.57
N ASP A 3 -63.23 37.50 3.12
CA ASP A 3 -62.87 36.35 4.00
C ASP A 3 -62.50 35.07 3.22
N LYS A 4 -63.09 34.84 2.03
CA LYS A 4 -62.81 33.66 1.22
C LYS A 4 -61.41 33.64 0.60
N GLU A 5 -60.89 34.79 0.18
CA GLU A 5 -59.59 34.91 -0.46
C GLU A 5 -58.44 34.65 0.54
N THR A 6 -58.65 35.06 1.79
CA THR A 6 -57.70 34.87 2.90
C THR A 6 -57.62 33.38 3.30
N VAL A 7 -58.75 32.69 3.31
CA VAL A 7 -58.81 31.23 3.61
C VAL A 7 -58.15 30.42 2.52
N GLU A 8 -58.34 30.73 1.23
CA GLU A 8 -57.67 30.07 0.13
C GLU A 8 -56.15 30.25 0.14
N LYS A 9 -55.68 31.46 0.43
CA LYS A 9 -54.23 31.71 0.59
C LYS A 9 -53.61 30.89 1.72
N ILE A 10 -54.28 30.79 2.85
CA ILE A 10 -53.85 30.03 4.01
C ILE A 10 -53.79 28.50 3.65
N LEU A 11 -54.82 28.03 2.97
CA LEU A 11 -54.90 26.65 2.54
C LEU A 11 -53.80 26.28 1.52
N PHE A 12 -53.53 27.18 0.57
CA PHE A 12 -52.47 27.04 -0.43
C PHE A 12 -51.08 27.01 0.22
N ILE A 13 -50.78 27.88 1.18
CA ILE A 13 -49.56 27.89 1.94
C ILE A 13 -49.39 26.57 2.73
N LYS A 14 -50.44 26.06 3.32
CA LYS A 14 -50.42 24.81 4.07
C LYS A 14 -50.11 23.59 3.17
N ILE A 15 -50.67 23.55 1.97
CA ILE A 15 -50.37 22.49 0.97
C ILE A 15 -48.93 22.56 0.49
N ILE A 16 -48.40 23.75 0.22
CA ILE A 16 -47.01 23.95 -0.17
C ILE A 16 -46.06 23.49 0.92
N LYS A 17 -46.33 23.89 2.17
CA LYS A 17 -45.52 23.47 3.33
C LYS A 17 -45.51 21.93 3.49
N MET A 18 -46.65 21.25 3.30
CA MET A 18 -46.73 19.78 3.36
C MET A 18 -45.94 19.14 2.23
N LYS A 19 -46.02 19.66 1.00
CA LYS A 19 -45.22 19.13 -0.13
C LYS A 19 -43.74 19.27 0.13
N ILE A 20 -43.28 20.47 0.55
CA ILE A 20 -41.86 20.70 0.87
C ILE A 20 -41.39 19.79 2.00
N PHE A 21 -42.18 19.59 3.04
CA PHE A 21 -41.85 18.72 4.15
C PHE A 21 -41.71 17.24 3.74
N ASN A 22 -42.57 16.77 2.84
CA ASN A 22 -42.48 15.41 2.31
C ASN A 22 -41.26 15.21 1.39
N GLU A 23 -40.90 16.23 0.59
CA GLU A 23 -39.69 16.15 -0.25
C GLU A 23 -38.42 16.16 0.62
N ILE A 24 -38.39 16.97 1.68
CA ILE A 24 -37.25 16.98 2.65
C ILE A 24 -37.13 15.59 3.33
N LYS A 25 -38.22 14.97 3.72
CA LYS A 25 -38.20 13.63 4.30
C LYS A 25 -37.67 12.58 3.32
N ARG A 26 -38.11 12.62 2.05
CA ARG A 26 -37.60 11.72 1.00
C ARG A 26 -36.11 11.90 0.77
N LEU A 27 -35.64 13.13 0.67
CA LEU A 27 -34.21 13.45 0.53
C LEU A 27 -33.39 12.97 1.74
N SER A 28 -33.91 13.13 2.96
CA SER A 28 -33.26 12.65 4.18
C SER A 28 -33.14 11.12 4.20
N ILE A 29 -34.17 10.40 3.80
CA ILE A 29 -34.17 8.94 3.72
C ILE A 29 -33.16 8.45 2.68
N LEU A 30 -33.11 9.08 1.48
CA LEU A 30 -32.14 8.76 0.45
C LEU A 30 -30.69 9.03 0.91
N PHE A 31 -30.48 10.09 1.65
CA PHE A 31 -29.17 10.43 2.24
C PHE A 31 -28.73 9.40 3.28
N ILE A 32 -29.64 8.95 4.14
CA ILE A 32 -29.37 7.87 5.13
C ILE A 32 -29.06 6.56 4.45
N ILE A 33 -29.78 6.18 3.39
CA ILE A 33 -29.53 4.96 2.61
C ILE A 33 -28.17 5.05 1.91
N CYS A 34 -27.79 6.19 1.34
CA CYS A 34 -26.51 6.41 0.71
C CYS A 34 -25.35 6.33 1.74
N LEU A 35 -25.56 6.85 2.95
CA LEU A 35 -24.57 6.78 4.03
C LEU A 35 -24.36 5.35 4.54
N SER A 36 -25.43 4.54 4.60
CA SER A 36 -25.37 3.14 5.04
C SER A 36 -24.65 2.23 4.05
N THR A 37 -24.73 2.50 2.74
CA THR A 37 -24.02 1.72 1.71
C THR A 37 -22.51 2.01 1.70
N CYS A 38 -22.07 3.22 2.07
CA CYS A 38 -20.64 3.55 2.21
C CYS A 38 -19.96 2.81 3.37
N LEU A 39 -20.69 2.44 4.43
CA LEU A 39 -20.13 1.72 5.59
C LEU A 39 -19.88 0.24 5.32
N LEU A 40 -20.59 -0.38 4.39
CA LEU A 40 -20.42 -1.82 4.08
C LEU A 40 -19.21 -2.11 3.17
N THR A 41 -18.71 -1.15 2.40
CA THR A 41 -17.54 -1.35 1.53
C THR A 41 -16.19 -1.13 2.23
N ALA A 42 -16.19 -0.58 3.45
CA ALA A 42 -14.96 -0.31 4.20
C ALA A 42 -14.41 -1.53 4.96
N GLN A 43 -15.15 -2.63 5.10
CA GLN A 43 -14.75 -3.76 5.96
C GLN A 43 -13.94 -4.86 5.26
N SER A 44 -13.89 -4.91 3.93
CA SER A 44 -13.17 -6.00 3.23
C SER A 44 -11.67 -5.73 2.99
N ASN A 45 -11.19 -4.49 3.13
CA ASN A 45 -9.78 -4.12 2.90
C ASN A 45 -8.97 -3.86 4.19
N SER A 46 -9.59 -3.91 5.37
CA SER A 46 -8.93 -3.51 6.62
C SER A 46 -7.86 -4.50 7.09
N ASN A 47 -8.04 -5.79 6.86
CA ASN A 47 -7.10 -6.80 7.34
C ASN A 47 -5.76 -6.76 6.59
N ASP A 48 -5.78 -6.58 5.27
CA ASP A 48 -4.55 -6.50 4.47
C ASP A 48 -3.81 -5.18 4.68
N ALA A 49 -4.53 -4.07 4.85
CA ALA A 49 -3.95 -2.77 5.15
C ALA A 49 -3.31 -2.77 6.55
N ASN A 50 -4.01 -3.24 7.57
CA ASN A 50 -3.51 -3.36 8.94
C ASN A 50 -2.32 -4.32 9.03
N GLN A 51 -2.30 -5.41 8.26
CA GLN A 51 -1.18 -6.33 8.23
C GLN A 51 0.07 -5.70 7.58
N LYS A 52 -0.11 -4.94 6.49
CA LYS A 52 0.99 -4.21 5.84
C LYS A 52 1.56 -3.11 6.74
N GLU A 53 0.71 -2.34 7.39
CA GLU A 53 1.09 -1.30 8.34
C GLU A 53 1.87 -1.88 9.53
N ASN A 54 1.40 -3.00 10.08
CA ASN A 54 2.08 -3.71 11.18
C ASN A 54 3.47 -4.23 10.76
N ILE A 55 3.61 -4.74 9.54
CA ILE A 55 4.92 -5.18 9.01
C ILE A 55 5.85 -3.98 8.83
N GLN A 56 5.34 -2.85 8.34
CA GLN A 56 6.12 -1.63 8.16
C GLN A 56 6.57 -1.05 9.50
N ALA A 57 5.69 -1.00 10.50
CA ALA A 57 6.04 -0.55 11.85
C ALA A 57 7.13 -1.45 12.48
N LYS A 58 6.99 -2.78 12.36
CA LYS A 58 8.02 -3.74 12.81
C LYS A 58 9.35 -3.56 12.08
N LYS A 59 9.31 -3.29 10.79
CA LYS A 59 10.50 -2.98 9.99
C LYS A 59 11.20 -1.74 10.53
N VAL A 60 10.47 -0.62 10.67
CA VAL A 60 11.02 0.64 11.19
C VAL A 60 11.64 0.44 12.57
N ALA A 61 10.91 -0.16 13.52
CA ALA A 61 11.41 -0.42 14.87
C ALA A 61 12.69 -1.28 14.87
N PHE A 62 12.71 -2.37 14.09
CA PHE A 62 13.87 -3.25 13.96
C PHE A 62 15.11 -2.52 13.43
N PHE A 63 14.96 -1.75 12.36
CA PHE A 63 16.10 -1.03 11.77
C PHE A 63 16.57 0.10 12.68
N THR A 64 15.67 0.91 13.24
CA THR A 64 16.02 2.01 14.15
C THR A 64 16.85 1.50 15.32
N SER A 65 16.43 0.38 15.94
CA SER A 65 17.17 -0.28 17.01
C SER A 65 18.53 -0.81 16.54
N LYS A 66 18.60 -1.54 15.44
CA LYS A 66 19.85 -2.12 14.91
C LYS A 66 20.88 -1.07 14.47
N MET A 67 20.41 0.05 13.96
CA MET A 67 21.24 1.16 13.51
C MET A 67 21.61 2.12 14.65
N ASN A 68 20.90 2.08 15.77
CA ASN A 68 20.97 3.05 16.85
C ASN A 68 20.77 4.49 16.33
N LEU A 69 19.66 4.69 15.56
CA LEU A 69 19.29 6.01 15.08
C LEU A 69 18.75 6.87 16.21
N THR A 70 19.14 8.15 16.20
CA THR A 70 18.48 9.16 17.05
C THR A 70 17.12 9.53 16.45
N ALA A 71 16.32 10.31 17.19
CA ALA A 71 15.04 10.80 16.69
C ALA A 71 15.24 11.72 15.47
N GLU A 72 16.23 12.61 15.53
CA GLU A 72 16.57 13.55 14.47
C GLU A 72 17.04 12.83 13.20
N GLU A 73 17.93 11.86 13.34
CA GLU A 73 18.39 11.02 12.22
C GLU A 73 17.23 10.23 11.61
N SER A 74 16.32 9.73 12.43
CA SER A 74 15.15 8.97 11.96
C SER A 74 14.21 9.82 11.11
N ILE A 75 14.00 11.10 11.48
CA ILE A 75 13.13 12.04 10.75
C ILE A 75 13.63 12.25 9.31
N VAL A 76 14.94 12.34 9.10
CA VAL A 76 15.52 12.60 7.77
C VAL A 76 15.80 11.32 6.98
N PHE A 77 16.09 10.23 7.66
CA PHE A 77 16.48 8.96 7.02
C PHE A 77 15.28 8.17 6.46
N TRP A 78 14.19 8.04 7.23
CA TRP A 78 13.06 7.21 6.82
C TRP A 78 12.33 7.68 5.57
N PRO A 79 12.13 8.98 5.32
CA PRO A 79 11.58 9.45 4.04
C PRO A 79 12.39 8.96 2.84
N LEU A 80 13.72 9.02 2.90
CA LEU A 80 14.60 8.56 1.83
C LEU A 80 14.51 7.04 1.60
N VAL A 81 14.38 6.25 2.67
CA VAL A 81 14.16 4.80 2.56
C VAL A 81 12.83 4.49 1.89
N ASN A 82 11.77 5.23 2.25
CA ASN A 82 10.44 5.05 1.67
C ASN A 82 10.41 5.46 0.19
N GLU A 83 11.05 6.55 -0.19
CA GLU A 83 11.21 6.96 -1.60
C GLU A 83 11.95 5.88 -2.40
N MET A 84 13.08 5.38 -1.89
CA MET A 84 13.82 4.29 -2.53
C MET A 84 12.97 3.04 -2.71
N ASP A 85 12.25 2.62 -1.67
CA ASP A 85 11.40 1.43 -1.71
C ASP A 85 10.25 1.61 -2.71
N SER A 86 9.71 2.83 -2.85
CA SER A 86 8.68 3.19 -3.84
C SER A 86 9.22 3.12 -5.26
N GLU A 87 10.35 3.79 -5.57
CA GLU A 87 10.97 3.74 -6.90
C GLU A 87 11.32 2.30 -7.32
N LEU A 88 11.85 1.49 -6.39
CA LEU A 88 12.13 0.08 -6.64
C LEU A 88 10.87 -0.76 -6.86
N LYS A 89 9.77 -0.41 -6.22
CA LYS A 89 8.47 -1.07 -6.41
C LYS A 89 7.90 -0.73 -7.78
N ASP A 90 7.93 0.54 -8.17
CA ASP A 90 7.43 0.99 -9.47
C ASP A 90 8.22 0.36 -10.62
N LEU A 91 9.55 0.30 -10.48
CA LEU A 91 10.40 -0.40 -11.45
C LEU A 91 10.03 -1.88 -11.56
N ARG A 92 9.78 -2.57 -10.43
CA ARG A 92 9.35 -3.97 -10.43
C ARG A 92 7.97 -4.18 -11.06
N ASN A 93 7.06 -3.23 -10.88
CA ASN A 93 5.74 -3.31 -11.51
C ASN A 93 5.84 -3.19 -13.03
N LYS A 94 6.69 -2.31 -13.53
CA LYS A 94 6.98 -2.18 -14.97
C LYS A 94 7.60 -3.43 -15.57
N ASP A 95 8.39 -4.18 -14.81
CA ASP A 95 9.04 -5.43 -15.22
C ASP A 95 8.14 -6.68 -15.01
N ALA A 96 6.90 -6.52 -14.58
CA ALA A 96 6.04 -7.65 -14.18
C ALA A 96 5.81 -8.62 -15.34
N HIS A 97 5.57 -8.12 -16.57
CA HIS A 97 5.32 -8.94 -17.75
C HIS A 97 6.53 -9.77 -18.15
N GLY A 98 7.71 -9.16 -18.26
CA GLY A 98 8.95 -9.90 -18.58
C GLY A 98 9.30 -10.96 -17.54
N ARG A 99 9.00 -10.71 -16.25
CA ARG A 99 9.18 -11.72 -15.21
C ARG A 99 8.21 -12.89 -15.32
N MET A 100 6.98 -12.67 -15.76
CA MET A 100 6.00 -13.74 -15.97
C MET A 100 6.44 -14.65 -17.11
N ILE A 101 6.88 -14.08 -18.23
CA ILE A 101 7.36 -14.85 -19.38
C ILE A 101 8.51 -15.79 -18.98
N LEU A 102 9.50 -15.29 -18.24
CA LEU A 102 10.67 -16.10 -17.85
C LEU A 102 10.41 -17.06 -16.67
N LYS A 103 9.26 -16.97 -16.01
CA LYS A 103 8.91 -17.82 -14.85
C LYS A 103 7.99 -18.97 -15.23
N ASP A 104 7.08 -18.74 -16.14
CA ASP A 104 6.19 -19.76 -16.68
C ASP A 104 6.94 -20.47 -17.82
N ASP A 105 6.65 -21.76 -18.09
CA ASP A 105 7.26 -22.57 -19.16
C ASP A 105 6.89 -22.08 -20.58
N LYS A 106 6.75 -20.76 -20.74
CA LYS A 106 6.40 -20.07 -21.98
C LYS A 106 7.63 -19.61 -22.79
N VAL A 107 8.81 -19.89 -22.29
CA VAL A 107 10.06 -19.56 -23.00
C VAL A 107 10.14 -20.30 -24.35
N GLU A 108 9.59 -21.50 -24.40
CA GLU A 108 9.56 -22.34 -25.60
C GLU A 108 8.56 -21.87 -26.67
N ASP A 109 7.59 -21.04 -26.29
CA ASP A 109 6.60 -20.47 -27.19
C ASP A 109 7.09 -19.19 -27.90
N LEU A 110 8.25 -18.64 -27.48
CA LEU A 110 8.80 -17.39 -28.00
C LEU A 110 9.79 -17.68 -29.15
N SER A 111 9.78 -16.82 -30.15
CA SER A 111 10.86 -16.78 -31.13
C SER A 111 12.17 -16.29 -30.49
N ASP A 112 13.31 -16.64 -31.07
CA ASP A 112 14.65 -16.21 -30.62
C ASP A 112 14.72 -14.69 -30.43
N ARG A 113 14.14 -13.93 -31.36
CA ARG A 113 14.10 -12.48 -31.29
C ARG A 113 13.30 -11.95 -30.10
N GLU A 114 12.13 -12.50 -29.86
CA GLU A 114 11.28 -12.10 -28.70
C GLU A 114 11.97 -12.44 -27.40
N LEU A 115 12.64 -13.59 -27.33
CA LEU A 115 13.39 -14.01 -26.17
C LEU A 115 14.58 -13.07 -25.91
N GLU A 116 15.32 -12.68 -26.94
CA GLU A 116 16.42 -11.70 -26.86
C GLU A 116 15.91 -10.36 -26.30
N GLU A 117 14.81 -9.82 -26.86
CA GLU A 117 14.18 -8.56 -26.39
C GLU A 117 13.78 -8.63 -24.91
N VAL A 118 13.22 -9.77 -24.46
CA VAL A 118 12.82 -9.96 -23.05
C VAL A 118 14.06 -10.03 -22.15
N LEU A 119 15.11 -10.73 -22.55
CA LEU A 119 16.35 -10.85 -21.78
C LEU A 119 17.08 -9.51 -21.66
N ASP A 120 17.20 -8.76 -22.75
CA ASP A 120 17.82 -7.45 -22.77
C ASP A 120 17.06 -6.44 -21.90
N ALA A 121 15.72 -6.43 -22.01
CA ALA A 121 14.88 -5.61 -21.15
C ALA A 121 15.11 -5.96 -19.67
N ARG A 122 15.27 -7.24 -19.34
CA ARG A 122 15.53 -7.70 -17.98
C ARG A 122 16.89 -7.24 -17.46
N MET A 123 17.94 -7.32 -18.26
CA MET A 123 19.27 -6.81 -17.91
C MET A 123 19.23 -5.30 -17.66
N LEU A 124 18.53 -4.56 -18.52
CA LEU A 124 18.32 -3.12 -18.34
C LEU A 124 17.57 -2.79 -17.04
N MET A 125 16.54 -3.58 -16.70
CA MET A 125 15.82 -3.41 -15.41
C MET A 125 16.72 -3.70 -14.21
N GLY A 126 17.61 -4.71 -14.31
CA GLY A 126 18.63 -4.98 -13.30
C GLY A 126 19.57 -3.80 -13.08
N LYS A 127 20.06 -3.20 -14.19
CA LYS A 127 20.88 -1.99 -14.15
C LYS A 127 20.14 -0.84 -13.46
N LYS A 128 18.91 -0.52 -13.87
CA LYS A 128 18.09 0.54 -13.25
C LYS A 128 17.88 0.32 -11.76
N GLN A 129 17.73 -0.94 -11.31
CA GLN A 129 17.64 -1.26 -9.89
C GLN A 129 18.91 -0.87 -9.12
N ILE A 130 20.07 -1.09 -9.72
CA ILE A 130 21.37 -0.74 -9.12
C ILE A 130 21.53 0.77 -9.09
N ASP A 131 21.20 1.46 -10.19
CA ASP A 131 21.27 2.92 -10.29
C ASP A 131 20.41 3.60 -9.19
N ILE A 132 19.19 3.12 -8.95
CA ILE A 132 18.34 3.61 -7.84
C ILE A 132 19.03 3.39 -6.50
N LYS A 133 19.60 2.21 -6.24
CA LYS A 133 20.28 1.92 -4.96
C LYS A 133 21.52 2.80 -4.76
N ILE A 134 22.30 3.07 -5.80
CA ILE A 134 23.44 3.97 -5.75
C ILE A 134 22.97 5.40 -5.44
N LYS A 135 21.96 5.90 -6.15
CA LYS A 135 21.36 7.21 -5.91
C LYS A 135 21.00 7.42 -4.43
N TYR A 136 20.29 6.45 -3.84
CA TYR A 136 19.89 6.56 -2.43
C TYR A 136 21.02 6.25 -1.45
N HIS A 137 22.02 5.46 -1.83
CA HIS A 137 23.21 5.27 -1.04
C HIS A 137 23.94 6.61 -0.81
N GLU A 138 24.10 7.43 -1.86
CA GLU A 138 24.69 8.75 -1.73
C GLU A 138 23.85 9.64 -0.80
N LYS A 139 22.53 9.71 -1.00
CA LYS A 139 21.61 10.46 -0.11
C LYS A 139 21.71 10.02 1.37
N PHE A 140 21.85 8.71 1.62
CA PHE A 140 21.99 8.22 3.01
C PHE A 140 23.27 8.70 3.68
N LYS A 141 24.38 8.78 2.94
CA LYS A 141 25.65 9.30 3.45
C LYS A 141 25.60 10.79 3.81
N GLU A 142 24.71 11.54 3.19
CA GLU A 142 24.50 12.96 3.46
C GLU A 142 23.76 13.20 4.78
N VAL A 143 22.89 12.27 5.19
CA VAL A 143 21.96 12.49 6.31
C VAL A 143 22.29 11.73 7.58
N ILE A 144 23.09 10.64 7.51
CA ILE A 144 23.53 9.85 8.67
C ILE A 144 24.99 9.41 8.53
N PRO A 145 25.69 9.16 9.64
CA PRO A 145 27.05 8.66 9.61
C PRO A 145 27.22 7.36 8.85
N ILE A 146 28.33 7.21 8.11
CA ILE A 146 28.62 6.04 7.27
C ILE A 146 28.53 4.70 8.04
N GLN A 147 28.89 4.68 9.31
CA GLN A 147 28.76 3.50 10.17
C GLN A 147 27.30 3.07 10.31
N LYS A 148 26.37 4.01 10.38
CA LYS A 148 24.91 3.73 10.44
C LYS A 148 24.38 3.27 9.10
N VAL A 149 24.88 3.82 7.99
CA VAL A 149 24.58 3.31 6.64
C VAL A 149 25.01 1.85 6.49
N ALA A 150 26.21 1.49 6.97
CA ALA A 150 26.68 0.11 6.96
C ALA A 150 25.80 -0.82 7.81
N LYS A 151 25.38 -0.36 9.01
CA LYS A 151 24.42 -1.08 9.86
C LYS A 151 23.06 -1.25 9.17
N PHE A 152 22.58 -0.25 8.41
CA PHE A 152 21.35 -0.37 7.62
C PHE A 152 21.40 -1.53 6.63
N TYR A 153 22.46 -1.62 5.83
CA TYR A 153 22.60 -2.72 4.87
C TYR A 153 22.70 -4.09 5.54
N ARG A 154 23.35 -4.17 6.69
CA ARG A 154 23.40 -5.39 7.51
C ARG A 154 22.02 -5.75 8.04
N ALA A 155 21.32 -4.81 8.67
CA ALA A 155 20.00 -5.00 9.21
C ALA A 155 18.98 -5.40 8.10
N LYS A 156 19.12 -4.83 6.89
CA LYS A 156 18.29 -5.19 5.72
C LYS A 156 18.45 -6.66 5.34
N ARG A 157 19.68 -7.19 5.37
CA ARG A 157 19.94 -8.63 5.13
C ARG A 157 19.34 -9.51 6.23
N GLU A 158 19.55 -9.13 7.50
CA GLU A 158 19.00 -9.85 8.66
C GLU A 158 17.47 -9.91 8.62
N PHE A 159 16.82 -8.78 8.38
CA PHE A 159 15.36 -8.69 8.30
C PHE A 159 14.80 -9.57 7.18
N LYS A 160 15.43 -9.53 6.00
CA LYS A 160 15.03 -10.38 4.86
C LYS A 160 15.13 -11.87 5.21
N LYS A 161 16.20 -12.29 5.91
CA LYS A 161 16.39 -13.68 6.36
C LYS A 161 15.27 -14.10 7.31
N ILE A 162 15.03 -13.32 8.38
CA ILE A 162 13.98 -13.57 9.37
C ILE A 162 12.60 -13.69 8.69
N HIS A 163 12.30 -12.78 7.77
CA HIS A 163 11.01 -12.78 7.07
C HIS A 163 10.84 -13.96 6.14
N SER A 164 11.92 -14.37 5.43
CA SER A 164 11.88 -15.54 4.55
C SER A 164 11.73 -16.86 5.31
N GLU A 165 12.36 -16.99 6.47
CA GLU A 165 12.26 -18.17 7.33
C GLU A 165 10.83 -18.30 7.92
N ARG A 166 10.24 -17.21 8.39
CA ARG A 166 8.85 -17.20 8.86
C ARG A 166 7.86 -17.61 7.76
N LYS A 167 8.08 -17.13 6.54
CA LYS A 167 7.24 -17.50 5.39
C LYS A 167 7.35 -18.99 5.06
N LYS A 168 8.55 -19.58 5.13
CA LYS A 168 8.76 -21.02 4.92
C LYS A 168 8.05 -21.85 6.00
N GLN A 169 8.13 -21.43 7.27
CA GLN A 169 7.46 -22.11 8.39
C GLN A 169 5.93 -22.05 8.29
N HIS A 170 5.40 -20.94 7.78
CA HIS A 170 3.95 -20.78 7.60
C HIS A 170 3.41 -21.62 6.43
N ASN A 171 4.18 -21.77 5.36
CA ASN A 171 3.80 -22.54 4.18
C ASN A 171 4.05 -24.05 4.34
N ASN A 172 4.67 -24.52 5.43
CA ASN A 172 4.92 -25.94 5.72
C ASN A 172 4.41 -26.29 7.12
N PRO A 173 3.09 -26.48 7.33
CA PRO A 173 2.48 -26.70 8.64
C PRO A 173 2.89 -28.03 9.31
N GLY A 174 3.57 -28.94 8.57
CA GLY A 174 4.01 -30.25 9.08
C GLY A 174 5.31 -30.27 9.88
N GLN A 175 6.07 -29.16 9.94
CA GLN A 175 7.30 -29.06 10.73
C GLN A 175 7.19 -28.06 11.88
N ARG A 176 6.20 -28.22 12.74
CA ARG A 176 6.24 -27.55 14.05
C ARG A 176 7.18 -28.34 14.96
N PRO A 177 8.31 -27.81 15.42
CA PRO A 177 9.08 -28.42 16.48
C PRO A 177 8.28 -28.28 17.79
N GLY A 178 7.71 -29.36 18.26
CA GLY A 178 7.07 -29.35 19.56
C GLY A 178 5.80 -30.16 19.64
N ASN A 179 5.90 -31.47 19.61
CA ASN A 179 5.16 -32.36 20.49
C ASN A 179 5.78 -33.77 20.42
N ARG A 180 6.93 -33.96 21.07
CA ARG A 180 7.30 -35.28 21.59
C ARG A 180 6.80 -35.33 23.02
N LYS A 181 5.68 -36.04 23.22
CA LYS A 181 5.35 -36.62 24.52
C LYS A 181 6.24 -37.83 24.75
#